data_a95d454d44023809ef036b0881f6e8b1
#
_entry.id   a95d454d44023809ef036b0881f6e8b1
#
_cell.length_a   1.000
_cell.length_b   1.000
_cell.length_c   1.000
_cell.angle_alpha   90.00
_cell.angle_beta   90.00
_cell.angle_gamma   90.00
#
_symmetry.space_group_name_H-M   'P 1'
#
loop_
_entity.id
_entity.type
_entity.pdbx_description
1 polymer ?
#
loop_
_entity_poly.entity_id
_entity_poly.type
_entity_poly.pdbx_seq_one_letter_code
_entity_poly.pdbx_strand_id
1 'polypeptide(L)'
;MPHAPSALTAALVGIAALQPCAADDPKNPGDEQNQAPTAFAAAKPQPVLDWGTGDARSRVVPAVEIPTFEFLLNRFDHYAIDAPTYPSPVSNLEDNLHRKWVVDNDKFSTNQFLHPYQGSIYQGLARSAGLGFWEASAYTFAGSVLWEEAGENTTPSINDQIATGIGGNFLGEPLFRIASLLLESGGDGRPSRWREFGAALISPALGFNRLVYGQRFAPVFRSYDPAVFTRVDLGANLSSHFASNVTLNPVATGPTPTQSFKRGAGSASFTVGYGLPGKPDYSYERPFDYFNFELALDSTNAVESVFSRGLLYGTDYDIGPAYRGVWGVYGLYDYVAPNIFRVSNTAGAFGTTAQWWLSNSVALQGTALAGLGYAAGGVIHGSGVTSAGPTGEGKRNYHYGVAPEAVLAARLICGDRVALDTTVRDYYISHLGATESTGSETIDRFDVALTIRVFNLQAITIRYAESTRDGRYSQQPDSHQRVSTFMLAYTLLGNARFGAVDWRASAVNPSRD
;
A
#
# COMPACT_ATOMS: atom_id res chain seq x y z
N MET A 1 9.39 -22.79 -17.39
CA MET A 1 9.16 -21.59 -18.21
C MET A 1 9.88 -20.44 -17.53
N PRO A 2 10.70 -19.63 -18.22
CA PRO A 2 11.43 -18.54 -17.60
C PRO A 2 10.44 -17.46 -17.15
N HIS A 3 10.54 -17.06 -15.88
CA HIS A 3 9.75 -15.99 -15.29
C HIS A 3 10.12 -14.65 -15.97
N ALA A 4 9.15 -14.04 -16.66
CA ALA A 4 9.28 -12.65 -17.09
C ALA A 4 9.40 -11.75 -15.84
N PRO A 5 10.28 -10.73 -15.82
CA PRO A 5 10.35 -9.78 -14.72
C PRO A 5 9.02 -9.04 -14.63
N SER A 6 8.40 -9.08 -13.45
CA SER A 6 7.12 -8.43 -13.21
C SER A 6 7.23 -6.91 -13.40
N ALA A 7 6.20 -6.30 -13.94
CA ALA A 7 6.09 -4.84 -14.16
C ALA A 7 6.35 -3.98 -12.89
N LEU A 8 6.27 -4.59 -11.71
CA LEU A 8 6.57 -3.97 -10.42
C LEU A 8 8.07 -3.59 -10.27
N THR A 9 8.99 -4.36 -10.84
CA THR A 9 10.44 -4.08 -10.76
C THR A 9 10.81 -2.83 -11.57
N ALA A 10 10.06 -2.51 -12.62
CA ALA A 10 10.26 -1.31 -13.43
C ALA A 10 9.77 -0.03 -12.73
N ALA A 11 8.77 -0.13 -11.82
CA ALA A 11 8.21 1.01 -11.10
C ALA A 11 9.19 1.63 -10.10
N LEU A 12 10.05 0.84 -9.46
CA LEU A 12 11.01 1.33 -8.45
C LEU A 12 12.18 2.12 -9.06
N VAL A 13 12.58 1.83 -10.30
CA VAL A 13 13.66 2.55 -10.98
C VAL A 13 13.23 3.98 -11.35
N GLY A 14 11.93 4.21 -11.58
CA GLY A 14 11.38 5.55 -11.89
C GLY A 14 11.32 6.51 -10.69
N ILE A 15 11.29 6.00 -9.46
CA ILE A 15 11.14 6.80 -8.24
C ILE A 15 12.46 7.45 -7.79
N ALA A 16 13.61 6.89 -8.19
CA ALA A 16 14.93 7.46 -7.89
C ALA A 16 15.20 8.82 -8.60
N ALA A 17 14.33 9.24 -9.52
CA ALA A 17 14.47 10.48 -10.29
C ALA A 17 13.85 11.73 -9.64
N LEU A 18 13.54 11.72 -8.35
CA LEU A 18 12.98 12.85 -7.59
C LEU A 18 14.02 13.91 -7.20
N GLN A 19 15.07 14.13 -7.99
CA GLN A 19 15.99 15.25 -7.77
C GLN A 19 15.57 16.47 -8.61
N PRO A 20 15.52 17.68 -8.04
CA PRO A 20 15.31 18.90 -8.81
C PRO A 20 16.59 19.26 -9.56
N CYS A 21 16.62 19.07 -10.88
CA CYS A 21 17.59 19.72 -11.76
C CYS A 21 17.00 21.03 -12.25
N ALA A 22 17.52 22.14 -11.78
CA ALA A 22 17.40 23.43 -12.44
C ALA A 22 18.35 23.46 -13.64
N ALA A 23 17.82 23.67 -14.82
CA ALA A 23 18.59 24.07 -15.99
C ALA A 23 17.74 25.03 -16.82
N ASP A 24 18.26 26.25 -16.96
CA ASP A 24 17.77 27.32 -17.85
C ASP A 24 17.94 26.92 -19.30
N ASP A 25 16.91 27.18 -20.12
CA ASP A 25 17.00 27.11 -21.57
C ASP A 25 16.76 28.49 -22.20
N PRO A 26 17.54 28.88 -23.21
CA PRO A 26 17.53 30.23 -23.77
C PRO A 26 16.39 30.46 -24.77
N LYS A 27 15.82 31.65 -24.69
CA LYS A 27 14.82 32.19 -25.60
C LYS A 27 15.38 32.36 -27.02
N ASN A 28 14.59 31.97 -28.01
CA ASN A 28 14.78 32.38 -29.40
C ASN A 28 13.57 33.20 -29.87
N PRO A 29 13.76 34.41 -30.43
CA PRO A 29 12.69 35.24 -30.95
C PRO A 29 12.59 35.16 -32.48
N GLY A 30 11.37 35.12 -32.99
CA GLY A 30 11.07 35.49 -34.41
C GLY A 30 10.21 34.46 -35.14
N ASP A 31 8.97 34.78 -35.35
CA ASP A 31 8.39 35.09 -36.66
C ASP A 31 6.86 35.23 -36.55
N GLU A 32 6.42 36.48 -36.70
CA GLU A 32 5.03 36.82 -37.00
C GLU A 32 4.75 36.52 -38.48
N GLN A 33 3.73 35.73 -38.75
CA GLN A 33 2.99 35.84 -40.02
C GLN A 33 1.48 35.69 -39.80
N ASN A 34 0.85 36.77 -40.14
CA ASN A 34 -0.53 37.15 -40.19
C ASN A 34 -1.34 36.24 -41.15
N GLN A 35 -2.28 35.46 -40.64
CA GLN A 35 -3.38 34.92 -41.45
C GLN A 35 -4.70 35.09 -40.68
N ALA A 36 -5.63 35.79 -41.33
CA ALA A 36 -6.95 36.07 -40.82
C ALA A 36 -7.74 34.76 -40.57
N PRO A 37 -8.43 34.60 -39.41
CA PRO A 37 -9.12 33.38 -39.07
C PRO A 37 -10.52 33.36 -39.72
N THR A 38 -10.81 32.32 -40.47
CA THR A 38 -12.17 31.85 -40.65
C THR A 38 -12.76 31.53 -39.27
N ALA A 39 -13.83 32.23 -38.91
CA ALA A 39 -14.52 32.06 -37.62
C ALA A 39 -15.16 30.67 -37.55
N PHE A 40 -14.38 29.69 -37.12
CA PHE A 40 -14.96 28.49 -36.51
C PHE A 40 -15.54 28.95 -35.17
N ALA A 41 -16.83 28.66 -34.96
CA ALA A 41 -17.47 28.87 -33.66
C ALA A 41 -16.58 28.29 -32.57
N ALA A 42 -16.08 29.14 -31.67
CA ALA A 42 -15.22 28.73 -30.59
C ALA A 42 -15.95 27.64 -29.79
N ALA A 43 -15.44 26.41 -29.84
CA ALA A 43 -15.97 25.32 -29.02
C ALA A 43 -15.94 25.83 -27.56
N LYS A 44 -17.07 25.73 -26.86
CA LYS A 44 -17.14 26.10 -25.45
C LYS A 44 -16.00 25.39 -24.72
N PRO A 45 -15.16 26.10 -23.93
CA PRO A 45 -14.08 25.46 -23.21
C PRO A 45 -14.66 24.30 -22.41
N GLN A 46 -14.10 23.13 -22.56
CA GLN A 46 -14.53 21.96 -21.80
C GLN A 46 -14.25 22.23 -20.32
N PRO A 47 -15.22 21.91 -19.43
CA PRO A 47 -15.02 22.11 -18.01
C PRO A 47 -13.81 21.28 -17.53
N VAL A 48 -12.92 21.91 -16.80
CA VAL A 48 -11.71 21.33 -16.23
C VAL A 48 -11.98 21.00 -14.76
N LEU A 49 -11.48 19.86 -14.28
CA LEU A 49 -11.68 19.41 -12.90
C LEU A 49 -11.10 20.42 -11.92
N ASP A 50 -11.92 20.86 -10.99
CA ASP A 50 -11.51 21.59 -9.78
C ASP A 50 -11.90 20.77 -8.54
N TRP A 51 -10.91 20.37 -7.78
CA TRP A 51 -11.09 19.55 -6.59
C TRP A 51 -11.75 20.32 -5.43
N GLY A 52 -11.61 21.66 -5.38
CA GLY A 52 -12.19 22.51 -4.35
C GLY A 52 -13.67 22.77 -4.59
N THR A 53 -14.06 23.18 -5.81
CA THR A 53 -15.44 23.45 -6.19
C THR A 53 -16.20 22.19 -6.62
N GLY A 54 -15.47 21.15 -7.05
CA GLY A 54 -16.01 19.93 -7.64
C GLY A 54 -16.49 20.14 -9.09
N ASP A 55 -16.06 21.21 -9.75
CA ASP A 55 -16.38 21.45 -11.16
C ASP A 55 -15.77 20.35 -12.03
N ALA A 56 -16.48 19.96 -13.08
CA ALA A 56 -16.13 18.88 -14.02
C ALA A 56 -15.91 17.48 -13.41
N ARG A 57 -16.09 17.31 -12.09
CA ARG A 57 -16.11 15.95 -11.48
C ARG A 57 -17.17 15.09 -12.16
N SER A 58 -16.94 13.78 -12.22
CA SER A 58 -17.86 12.88 -12.89
C SER A 58 -18.14 11.64 -12.06
N ARG A 59 -19.42 11.40 -11.78
CA ARG A 59 -19.90 10.13 -11.24
C ARG A 59 -20.14 9.09 -12.34
N VAL A 60 -20.40 9.55 -13.56
CA VAL A 60 -20.66 8.66 -14.71
C VAL A 60 -19.40 7.98 -15.21
N VAL A 61 -18.26 8.67 -15.22
CA VAL A 61 -16.99 8.12 -15.71
C VAL A 61 -16.63 6.84 -14.95
N PRO A 62 -16.44 6.82 -13.62
CA PRO A 62 -16.11 5.58 -12.92
C PRO A 62 -17.24 4.53 -12.97
N ALA A 63 -18.51 4.95 -13.07
CA ALA A 63 -19.63 4.03 -13.24
C ALA A 63 -19.59 3.25 -14.57
N VAL A 64 -18.90 3.77 -15.58
CA VAL A 64 -18.65 3.10 -16.87
C VAL A 64 -17.31 2.41 -16.90
N GLU A 65 -16.27 3.05 -16.37
CA GLU A 65 -14.90 2.55 -16.40
C GLU A 65 -14.72 1.27 -15.60
N ILE A 66 -15.29 1.18 -14.39
CA ILE A 66 -15.14 0.01 -13.54
C ILE A 66 -15.75 -1.23 -14.20
N PRO A 67 -17.02 -1.24 -14.64
CA PRO A 67 -17.56 -2.39 -15.36
C PRO A 67 -16.81 -2.71 -16.66
N THR A 68 -16.31 -1.68 -17.38
CA THR A 68 -15.52 -1.90 -18.59
C THR A 68 -14.17 -2.56 -18.25
N PHE A 69 -13.51 -2.10 -17.22
CA PHE A 69 -12.26 -2.71 -16.73
C PHE A 69 -12.48 -4.17 -16.33
N GLU A 70 -13.53 -4.46 -15.58
CA GLU A 70 -13.89 -5.84 -15.17
C GLU A 70 -14.21 -6.74 -16.35
N PHE A 71 -14.95 -6.23 -17.33
CA PHE A 71 -15.20 -6.97 -18.55
C PHE A 71 -13.90 -7.32 -19.29
N LEU A 72 -13.00 -6.35 -19.43
CA LEU A 72 -11.70 -6.57 -20.07
C LEU A 72 -10.83 -7.54 -19.27
N LEU A 73 -10.82 -7.42 -17.94
CA LEU A 73 -10.10 -8.33 -17.04
C LEU A 73 -10.66 -9.76 -17.16
N ASN A 74 -11.97 -9.94 -17.08
CA ASN A 74 -12.60 -11.25 -17.28
C ASN A 74 -12.21 -11.86 -18.66
N ARG A 75 -12.19 -11.05 -19.73
CA ARG A 75 -11.77 -11.56 -21.05
C ARG A 75 -10.28 -11.91 -21.08
N PHE A 76 -9.44 -11.10 -20.45
CA PHE A 76 -8.02 -11.41 -20.32
C PHE A 76 -7.80 -12.72 -19.53
N ASP A 77 -8.46 -12.88 -18.40
CA ASP A 77 -8.35 -14.08 -17.57
C ASP A 77 -8.90 -15.33 -18.28
N HIS A 78 -9.99 -15.18 -19.04
CA HIS A 78 -10.51 -16.25 -19.88
C HIS A 78 -9.49 -16.79 -20.89
N TYR A 79 -8.78 -15.88 -21.59
CA TYR A 79 -7.85 -16.29 -22.63
C TYR A 79 -6.43 -16.61 -22.12
N ALA A 80 -6.01 -16.00 -21.00
CA ALA A 80 -4.64 -16.09 -20.52
C ALA A 80 -4.45 -16.97 -19.28
N ILE A 81 -5.50 -17.18 -18.47
CA ILE A 81 -5.42 -17.85 -17.16
C ILE A 81 -6.22 -19.16 -17.16
N ASP A 82 -7.55 -19.08 -17.15
CA ASP A 82 -8.43 -20.25 -17.01
C ASP A 82 -9.80 -19.99 -17.64
N ALA A 83 -10.00 -20.46 -18.86
CA ALA A 83 -11.25 -20.29 -19.61
C ALA A 83 -12.51 -20.80 -18.86
N PRO A 84 -12.49 -21.97 -18.17
CA PRO A 84 -13.65 -22.46 -17.43
C PRO A 84 -14.08 -21.57 -16.26
N THR A 85 -13.16 -20.94 -15.57
CA THR A 85 -13.45 -20.06 -14.42
C THR A 85 -14.01 -18.72 -14.87
N TYR A 86 -13.62 -18.22 -16.05
CA TYR A 86 -14.00 -16.90 -16.56
C TYR A 86 -14.85 -17.00 -17.86
N PRO A 87 -16.08 -17.57 -17.82
CA PRO A 87 -16.96 -17.61 -18.97
C PRO A 87 -17.53 -16.23 -19.33
N SER A 88 -18.73 -16.14 -19.85
CA SER A 88 -19.37 -14.86 -20.14
C SER A 88 -19.83 -14.17 -18.84
N PRO A 89 -19.59 -12.87 -18.65
CA PRO A 89 -20.09 -12.15 -17.47
C PRO A 89 -21.61 -12.20 -17.30
N VAL A 90 -22.38 -12.31 -18.40
CA VAL A 90 -23.85 -12.40 -18.35
C VAL A 90 -24.29 -13.74 -17.75
N SER A 91 -23.64 -14.85 -18.14
CA SER A 91 -23.96 -16.18 -17.58
C SER A 91 -23.54 -16.26 -16.10
N ASN A 92 -22.41 -15.67 -15.74
CA ASN A 92 -21.95 -15.61 -14.35
C ASN A 92 -22.96 -14.89 -13.46
N LEU A 93 -23.42 -13.71 -13.87
CA LEU A 93 -24.40 -12.92 -13.14
C LEU A 93 -25.71 -13.70 -12.93
N GLU A 94 -26.24 -14.40 -13.97
CA GLU A 94 -27.45 -15.19 -13.84
C GLU A 94 -27.28 -16.31 -12.80
N ASP A 95 -26.14 -17.00 -12.83
CA ASP A 95 -25.84 -18.09 -11.90
C ASP A 95 -25.59 -17.58 -10.46
N ASN A 96 -24.78 -16.52 -10.29
CA ASN A 96 -24.30 -16.08 -8.99
C ASN A 96 -25.36 -15.34 -8.17
N LEU A 97 -26.29 -14.58 -8.80
CA LEU A 97 -27.41 -13.93 -8.09
C LEU A 97 -28.26 -14.88 -7.24
N HIS A 98 -28.22 -16.19 -7.49
CA HIS A 98 -28.95 -17.21 -6.74
C HIS A 98 -28.08 -17.97 -5.75
N ARG A 99 -26.76 -17.73 -5.70
CA ARG A 99 -25.83 -18.41 -4.82
C ARG A 99 -25.67 -17.65 -3.49
N LYS A 100 -25.35 -18.40 -2.43
CA LYS A 100 -25.00 -17.79 -1.14
C LYS A 100 -23.53 -17.40 -1.14
N TRP A 101 -23.23 -16.24 -0.63
CA TRP A 101 -21.87 -15.78 -0.41
C TRP A 101 -21.12 -16.70 0.57
N VAL A 102 -19.89 -17.03 0.25
CA VAL A 102 -19.04 -17.95 1.02
C VAL A 102 -17.67 -17.31 1.32
N VAL A 103 -16.85 -18.01 2.07
CA VAL A 103 -15.40 -17.73 2.12
C VAL A 103 -14.75 -18.69 1.12
N ASP A 104 -14.14 -18.13 0.09
CA ASP A 104 -13.61 -18.93 -1.03
C ASP A 104 -12.28 -19.63 -0.73
N ASN A 105 -11.77 -20.41 -1.67
CA ASN A 105 -10.57 -21.22 -1.55
C ASN A 105 -9.44 -20.83 -2.52
N ASP A 106 -9.45 -19.62 -3.04
CA ASP A 106 -8.44 -19.19 -3.98
C ASP A 106 -7.04 -19.05 -3.35
N LYS A 107 -6.03 -18.84 -4.19
CA LYS A 107 -4.66 -18.68 -3.70
C LYS A 107 -4.54 -17.44 -2.83
N PHE A 108 -3.77 -17.52 -1.76
CA PHE A 108 -3.51 -16.39 -0.85
C PHE A 108 -3.08 -15.11 -1.59
N SER A 109 -2.20 -15.24 -2.59
CA SER A 109 -1.76 -14.08 -3.38
C SER A 109 -2.87 -13.45 -4.21
N THR A 110 -3.83 -14.22 -4.68
CA THR A 110 -5.03 -13.73 -5.36
C THR A 110 -5.89 -12.94 -4.39
N ASN A 111 -6.34 -13.59 -3.32
CA ASN A 111 -7.28 -13.00 -2.38
C ASN A 111 -6.70 -11.86 -1.53
N GLN A 112 -5.40 -11.92 -1.21
CA GLN A 112 -4.82 -10.99 -0.23
C GLN A 112 -3.87 -9.96 -0.83
N PHE A 113 -3.56 -10.07 -2.14
CA PHE A 113 -2.74 -9.09 -2.84
C PHE A 113 -3.38 -8.60 -4.15
N LEU A 114 -3.82 -9.53 -5.04
CA LEU A 114 -4.40 -9.13 -6.32
C LEU A 114 -5.77 -8.47 -6.15
N HIS A 115 -6.64 -8.98 -5.29
CA HIS A 115 -7.94 -8.35 -5.00
C HIS A 115 -7.79 -6.96 -4.37
N PRO A 116 -6.99 -6.70 -3.33
CA PRO A 116 -6.72 -5.34 -2.86
C PRO A 116 -6.12 -4.43 -3.94
N TYR A 117 -5.25 -4.96 -4.81
CA TYR A 117 -4.70 -4.19 -5.93
C TYR A 117 -5.78 -3.85 -6.96
N GLN A 118 -6.67 -4.78 -7.31
CA GLN A 118 -7.84 -4.54 -8.16
C GLN A 118 -8.75 -3.46 -7.56
N GLY A 119 -9.07 -3.55 -6.27
CA GLY A 119 -9.80 -2.52 -5.56
C GLY A 119 -9.10 -1.14 -5.56
N SER A 120 -7.76 -1.13 -5.50
CA SER A 120 -7.00 0.11 -5.61
C SER A 120 -7.12 0.78 -6.98
N ILE A 121 -7.33 -0.01 -8.06
CA ILE A 121 -7.64 0.51 -9.40
C ILE A 121 -9.03 1.14 -9.40
N TYR A 122 -10.06 0.50 -8.84
CA TYR A 122 -11.40 1.07 -8.75
C TYR A 122 -11.42 2.39 -7.98
N GLN A 123 -10.76 2.41 -6.82
CA GLN A 123 -10.57 3.63 -6.02
C GLN A 123 -9.88 4.72 -6.85
N GLY A 124 -8.80 4.39 -7.54
CA GLY A 124 -8.04 5.31 -8.36
C GLY A 124 -8.84 5.89 -9.53
N LEU A 125 -9.67 5.08 -10.23
CA LEU A 125 -10.56 5.53 -11.30
C LEU A 125 -11.57 6.56 -10.77
N ALA A 126 -12.20 6.27 -9.64
CA ALA A 126 -13.16 7.17 -9.02
C ALA A 126 -12.49 8.44 -8.46
N ARG A 127 -11.34 8.31 -7.78
CA ARG A 127 -10.58 9.46 -7.28
C ARG A 127 -10.11 10.37 -8.40
N SER A 128 -9.54 9.84 -9.48
CA SER A 128 -9.05 10.63 -10.61
C SER A 128 -10.16 11.28 -11.43
N ALA A 129 -11.41 10.80 -11.33
CA ALA A 129 -12.60 11.45 -11.88
C ALA A 129 -13.16 12.60 -10.99
N GLY A 130 -12.47 12.95 -9.89
CA GLY A 130 -12.79 14.07 -9.02
C GLY A 130 -13.65 13.71 -7.81
N LEU A 131 -13.89 12.44 -7.53
CA LEU A 131 -14.71 12.03 -6.38
C LEU A 131 -13.90 12.09 -5.08
N GLY A 132 -14.59 12.40 -3.97
CA GLY A 132 -14.03 12.33 -2.63
C GLY A 132 -13.71 10.90 -2.21
N PHE A 133 -12.94 10.73 -1.11
CA PHE A 133 -12.54 9.40 -0.63
C PHE A 133 -13.75 8.47 -0.42
N TRP A 134 -14.78 8.93 0.30
CA TRP A 134 -15.95 8.10 0.62
C TRP A 134 -16.82 7.76 -0.60
N GLU A 135 -16.96 8.72 -1.54
CA GLU A 135 -17.66 8.45 -2.80
C GLU A 135 -16.87 7.40 -3.62
N ALA A 136 -15.55 7.54 -3.72
CA ALA A 136 -14.70 6.58 -4.41
C ALA A 136 -14.73 5.20 -3.73
N SER A 137 -14.75 5.15 -2.40
CA SER A 137 -14.88 3.91 -1.65
C SER A 137 -16.20 3.18 -1.93
N ALA A 138 -17.29 3.92 -2.12
CA ALA A 138 -18.56 3.33 -2.54
C ALA A 138 -18.47 2.70 -3.94
N TYR A 139 -17.76 3.33 -4.88
CA TYR A 139 -17.49 2.74 -6.21
C TYR A 139 -16.61 1.50 -6.13
N THR A 140 -15.57 1.53 -5.28
CA THR A 140 -14.71 0.37 -5.06
C THR A 140 -15.49 -0.82 -4.50
N PHE A 141 -16.36 -0.56 -3.52
CA PHE A 141 -17.21 -1.59 -2.93
C PHE A 141 -18.21 -2.15 -3.95
N ALA A 142 -18.86 -1.28 -4.74
CA ALA A 142 -19.80 -1.70 -5.78
C ALA A 142 -19.09 -2.46 -6.92
N GLY A 143 -17.88 -2.05 -7.32
CA GLY A 143 -17.06 -2.78 -8.28
C GLY A 143 -16.68 -4.17 -7.76
N SER A 144 -16.28 -4.27 -6.48
CA SER A 144 -16.01 -5.58 -5.88
C SER A 144 -17.24 -6.50 -5.91
N VAL A 145 -18.44 -6.00 -5.58
CA VAL A 145 -19.69 -6.79 -5.73
C VAL A 145 -19.93 -7.20 -7.17
N LEU A 146 -19.71 -6.31 -8.13
CA LEU A 146 -19.92 -6.60 -9.53
C LEU A 146 -18.95 -7.68 -10.04
N TRP A 147 -17.69 -7.67 -9.59
CA TRP A 147 -16.73 -8.73 -9.91
C TRP A 147 -17.17 -10.08 -9.37
N GLU A 148 -17.58 -10.15 -8.10
CA GLU A 148 -18.04 -11.37 -7.46
C GLU A 148 -19.28 -11.96 -8.17
N GLU A 149 -20.19 -11.11 -8.64
CA GLU A 149 -21.42 -11.56 -9.29
C GLU A 149 -21.24 -11.84 -10.78
N ALA A 150 -20.35 -11.13 -11.48
CA ALA A 150 -20.24 -11.21 -12.93
C ALA A 150 -18.83 -11.54 -13.46
N GLY A 151 -17.77 -11.26 -12.71
CA GLY A 151 -16.38 -11.42 -13.16
C GLY A 151 -15.96 -12.86 -13.35
N GLU A 152 -16.43 -13.76 -12.49
CA GLU A 152 -16.12 -15.19 -12.51
C GLU A 152 -17.34 -16.06 -12.19
N ASN A 153 -17.27 -17.37 -12.48
CA ASN A 153 -18.37 -18.29 -12.21
C ASN A 153 -18.28 -18.99 -10.85
N THR A 154 -17.28 -18.66 -10.05
CA THR A 154 -17.14 -19.13 -8.67
C THR A 154 -18.25 -18.55 -7.80
N THR A 155 -18.49 -19.16 -6.65
CA THR A 155 -19.49 -18.64 -5.73
C THR A 155 -19.00 -17.32 -5.14
N PRO A 156 -19.83 -16.25 -5.09
CA PRO A 156 -19.43 -14.95 -4.56
C PRO A 156 -18.79 -15.02 -3.18
N SER A 157 -17.73 -14.25 -2.98
CA SER A 157 -16.81 -14.37 -1.85
C SER A 157 -16.88 -13.17 -0.89
N ILE A 158 -17.11 -13.46 0.41
CA ILE A 158 -17.12 -12.44 1.48
C ILE A 158 -15.70 -11.90 1.73
N ASN A 159 -14.68 -12.78 1.72
CA ASN A 159 -13.30 -12.38 1.95
C ASN A 159 -12.77 -11.48 0.85
N ASP A 160 -13.19 -11.70 -0.42
CA ASP A 160 -12.76 -10.88 -1.53
C ASP A 160 -13.48 -9.53 -1.54
N GLN A 161 -14.75 -9.52 -1.11
CA GLN A 161 -15.46 -8.27 -0.87
C GLN A 161 -14.77 -7.40 0.20
N ILE A 162 -14.22 -7.99 1.26
CA ILE A 162 -13.44 -7.27 2.29
C ILE A 162 -12.08 -6.83 1.72
N ALA A 163 -11.38 -7.73 1.04
CA ALA A 163 -10.06 -7.47 0.50
C ALA A 163 -10.09 -6.41 -0.61
N THR A 164 -10.97 -6.56 -1.61
CA THR A 164 -11.14 -5.63 -2.73
C THR A 164 -11.86 -4.36 -2.29
N GLY A 165 -13.05 -4.53 -1.66
CA GLY A 165 -13.97 -3.43 -1.38
C GLY A 165 -13.52 -2.52 -0.23
N ILE A 166 -12.76 -3.03 0.75
CA ILE A 166 -12.24 -2.24 1.89
C ILE A 166 -10.72 -2.10 1.81
N GLY A 167 -9.98 -3.22 1.73
CA GLY A 167 -8.52 -3.21 1.63
C GLY A 167 -8.02 -2.43 0.41
N GLY A 168 -8.73 -2.54 -0.72
CA GLY A 168 -8.44 -1.79 -1.93
C GLY A 168 -8.48 -0.27 -1.75
N ASN A 169 -9.38 0.26 -0.92
CA ASN A 169 -9.43 1.70 -0.60
C ASN A 169 -8.21 2.13 0.22
N PHE A 170 -7.81 1.31 1.20
CA PHE A 170 -6.68 1.63 2.08
C PHE A 170 -5.34 1.50 1.36
N LEU A 171 -5.27 0.71 0.29
CA LEU A 171 -4.13 0.65 -0.62
C LEU A 171 -4.20 1.75 -1.70
N GLY A 172 -5.36 1.99 -2.28
CA GLY A 172 -5.55 2.87 -3.44
C GLY A 172 -5.36 4.35 -3.12
N GLU A 173 -5.84 4.81 -1.97
CA GLU A 173 -5.71 6.23 -1.61
C GLU A 173 -4.25 6.68 -1.43
N PRO A 174 -3.35 5.96 -0.72
CA PRO A 174 -1.93 6.30 -0.72
C PRO A 174 -1.31 6.31 -2.11
N LEU A 175 -1.61 5.33 -2.96
CA LEU A 175 -1.08 5.28 -4.33
C LEU A 175 -1.53 6.48 -5.15
N PHE A 176 -2.82 6.86 -5.06
CA PHE A 176 -3.36 8.06 -5.70
C PHE A 176 -2.67 9.33 -5.19
N ARG A 177 -2.47 9.47 -3.88
CA ARG A 177 -1.84 10.66 -3.29
C ARG A 177 -0.35 10.76 -3.57
N ILE A 178 0.38 9.64 -3.55
CA ILE A 178 1.80 9.60 -3.91
C ILE A 178 1.98 9.99 -5.39
N ALA A 179 1.14 9.46 -6.28
CA ALA A 179 1.15 9.83 -7.69
C ALA A 179 0.82 11.33 -7.90
N SER A 180 -0.17 11.85 -7.17
CA SER A 180 -0.53 13.27 -7.20
C SER A 180 0.61 14.17 -6.68
N LEU A 181 1.27 13.78 -5.58
CA LEU A 181 2.42 14.50 -5.03
C LEU A 181 3.59 14.56 -6.04
N LEU A 182 3.83 13.46 -6.77
CA LEU A 182 4.83 13.44 -7.83
C LEU A 182 4.49 14.41 -8.96
N LEU A 183 3.23 14.53 -9.34
CA LEU A 183 2.78 15.47 -10.36
C LEU A 183 2.87 16.92 -9.86
N GLU A 184 2.50 17.19 -8.60
CA GLU A 184 2.50 18.53 -7.99
C GLU A 184 3.91 19.08 -7.79
N SER A 185 4.91 18.25 -7.51
CA SER A 185 6.28 18.65 -7.20
C SER A 185 7.01 19.42 -8.33
N GLY A 186 6.36 19.63 -9.48
CA GLY A 186 6.87 20.37 -10.63
C GLY A 186 6.68 21.88 -10.62
N GLY A 187 6.04 22.44 -9.58
CA GLY A 187 5.63 23.85 -9.55
C GLY A 187 4.37 24.11 -10.40
N ASP A 188 4.08 25.37 -10.70
CA ASP A 188 2.84 25.82 -11.38
C ASP A 188 2.75 25.45 -12.88
N GLY A 189 3.77 24.78 -13.41
CA GLY A 189 3.79 24.31 -14.79
C GLY A 189 3.07 22.97 -14.97
N ARG A 190 2.88 22.58 -16.27
CA ARG A 190 2.43 21.22 -16.58
C ARG A 190 3.48 20.20 -16.11
N PRO A 191 3.08 19.08 -15.50
CA PRO A 191 4.01 18.02 -15.13
C PRO A 191 4.83 17.54 -16.34
N SER A 192 6.10 17.25 -16.15
CA SER A 192 6.92 16.67 -17.20
C SER A 192 6.43 15.27 -17.59
N ARG A 193 6.72 14.83 -18.82
CA ARG A 193 6.33 13.49 -19.30
C ARG A 193 6.84 12.35 -18.40
N TRP A 194 8.01 12.53 -17.78
CA TRP A 194 8.57 11.55 -16.84
C TRP A 194 7.78 11.48 -15.54
N ARG A 195 7.26 12.61 -15.05
CA ARG A 195 6.37 12.62 -13.88
C ARG A 195 5.01 12.01 -14.18
N GLU A 196 4.44 12.30 -15.36
CA GLU A 196 3.21 11.63 -15.84
C GLU A 196 3.40 10.11 -15.91
N PHE A 197 4.52 9.66 -16.48
CA PHE A 197 4.85 8.24 -16.55
C PHE A 197 5.04 7.62 -15.16
N GLY A 198 5.81 8.27 -14.28
CA GLY A 198 5.99 7.81 -12.89
C GLY A 198 4.69 7.76 -12.10
N ALA A 199 3.83 8.78 -12.26
CA ALA A 199 2.51 8.81 -11.63
C ALA A 199 1.60 7.68 -12.15
N ALA A 200 1.64 7.39 -13.45
CA ALA A 200 0.89 6.29 -14.07
C ALA A 200 1.41 4.90 -13.60
N LEU A 201 2.69 4.76 -13.29
CA LEU A 201 3.23 3.52 -12.70
C LEU A 201 2.76 3.33 -11.25
N ILE A 202 2.68 4.41 -10.47
CA ILE A 202 2.24 4.35 -9.06
C ILE A 202 0.72 4.16 -8.99
N SER A 203 -0.04 4.89 -9.79
CA SER A 203 -1.50 4.83 -9.88
C SER A 203 -1.94 4.72 -11.34
N PRO A 204 -2.04 3.49 -11.90
CA PRO A 204 -2.41 3.27 -13.29
C PRO A 204 -3.75 3.90 -13.67
N ALA A 205 -4.71 3.88 -12.75
CA ALA A 205 -6.03 4.47 -12.94
C ALA A 205 -5.95 6.00 -13.12
N LEU A 206 -5.13 6.70 -12.31
CA LEU A 206 -4.88 8.13 -12.47
C LEU A 206 -4.23 8.41 -13.83
N GLY A 207 -3.21 7.64 -14.21
CA GLY A 207 -2.53 7.77 -15.50
C GLY A 207 -3.48 7.55 -16.68
N PHE A 208 -4.35 6.55 -16.59
CA PHE A 208 -5.35 6.24 -17.59
C PHE A 208 -6.34 7.40 -17.80
N ASN A 209 -6.93 7.93 -16.72
CA ASN A 209 -7.90 9.02 -16.80
C ASN A 209 -7.28 10.30 -17.35
N ARG A 210 -6.04 10.61 -16.96
CA ARG A 210 -5.30 11.75 -17.50
C ARG A 210 -5.00 11.59 -19.01
N LEU A 211 -4.70 10.38 -19.44
CA LEU A 211 -4.44 10.07 -20.84
C LEU A 211 -5.71 10.13 -21.69
N VAL A 212 -6.80 9.49 -21.25
CA VAL A 212 -8.03 9.31 -22.03
C VAL A 212 -8.86 10.60 -22.08
N TYR A 213 -9.00 11.30 -20.96
CA TYR A 213 -9.85 12.51 -20.88
C TYR A 213 -9.05 13.82 -21.01
N GLY A 214 -7.74 13.73 -21.16
CA GLY A 214 -6.88 14.86 -21.45
C GLY A 214 -7.06 16.02 -20.48
N GLN A 215 -7.38 17.22 -20.98
CA GLN A 215 -7.45 18.43 -20.18
C GLN A 215 -8.52 18.39 -19.07
N ARG A 216 -9.59 17.61 -19.21
CA ARG A 216 -10.65 17.53 -18.22
C ARG A 216 -10.14 17.05 -16.86
N PHE A 217 -9.30 16.00 -16.84
CA PHE A 217 -8.73 15.39 -15.64
C PHE A 217 -7.21 15.62 -15.51
N ALA A 218 -6.68 16.60 -16.25
CA ALA A 218 -5.28 17.03 -16.15
C ALA A 218 -4.93 17.74 -14.82
N PRO A 219 -5.84 18.45 -14.12
CA PRO A 219 -5.50 19.07 -12.86
C PRO A 219 -5.00 18.05 -11.84
N VAL A 220 -4.06 18.49 -11.01
CA VAL A 220 -3.44 17.66 -9.97
C VAL A 220 -4.21 17.84 -8.67
N PHE A 221 -4.44 16.75 -7.95
CA PHE A 221 -5.00 16.80 -6.61
C PHE A 221 -4.03 17.51 -5.67
N ARG A 222 -4.46 18.62 -5.08
CA ARG A 222 -3.60 19.44 -4.22
C ARG A 222 -3.36 18.78 -2.88
N SER A 223 -2.08 18.70 -2.51
CA SER A 223 -1.64 18.14 -1.23
C SER A 223 -1.82 19.11 -0.06
N TYR A 224 -1.86 20.41 -0.31
CA TYR A 224 -1.84 21.49 0.71
C TYR A 224 -0.56 21.49 1.55
N ASP A 225 0.58 21.21 0.91
CA ASP A 225 1.91 21.29 1.50
C ASP A 225 2.11 20.45 2.79
N PRO A 226 1.84 19.13 2.77
CA PRO A 226 2.08 18.26 3.92
C PRO A 226 3.57 18.15 4.22
N ALA A 227 3.91 17.88 5.48
CA ALA A 227 5.24 17.38 5.78
C ALA A 227 5.38 15.95 5.27
N VAL A 228 6.34 15.71 4.37
CA VAL A 228 6.55 14.42 3.72
C VAL A 228 7.93 13.87 4.02
N PHE A 229 8.01 12.58 4.26
CA PHE A 229 9.24 11.80 4.32
C PHE A 229 9.19 10.69 3.28
N THR A 230 10.25 10.54 2.49
CA THR A 230 10.40 9.42 1.57
C THR A 230 11.76 8.76 1.77
N ARG A 231 11.80 7.44 1.59
CA ARG A 231 13.01 6.64 1.62
C ARG A 231 12.93 5.52 0.60
N VAL A 232 14.02 5.32 -0.14
CA VAL A 232 14.22 4.18 -1.04
C VAL A 232 15.47 3.46 -0.58
N ASP A 233 15.35 2.17 -0.28
CA ASP A 233 16.46 1.30 0.08
C ASP A 233 16.70 0.29 -1.04
N LEU A 234 17.94 0.13 -1.48
CA LEU A 234 18.39 -0.86 -2.46
C LEU A 234 19.54 -1.65 -1.86
N GLY A 235 19.39 -2.96 -1.72
CA GLY A 235 20.38 -3.73 -0.99
C GLY A 235 20.31 -5.23 -1.18
N ALA A 236 20.96 -5.91 -0.27
CA ALA A 236 20.92 -7.35 -0.16
C ALA A 236 20.54 -7.76 1.25
N ASN A 237 19.81 -8.85 1.35
CA ASN A 237 19.43 -9.45 2.62
C ASN A 237 19.97 -10.88 2.78
N LEU A 238 20.10 -11.29 4.03
CA LEU A 238 20.40 -12.64 4.44
C LEU A 238 19.33 -13.06 5.45
N SER A 239 18.50 -14.02 5.07
CA SER A 239 17.43 -14.54 5.89
C SER A 239 17.77 -15.91 6.48
N SER A 240 17.42 -16.12 7.75
CA SER A 240 17.45 -17.40 8.45
C SER A 240 16.02 -17.83 8.74
N HIS A 241 15.67 -19.02 8.29
CA HIS A 241 14.33 -19.60 8.41
C HIS A 241 14.37 -20.77 9.39
N PHE A 242 13.37 -20.85 10.26
CA PHE A 242 13.20 -21.91 11.23
C PHE A 242 11.72 -22.33 11.26
N ALA A 243 11.46 -23.64 11.30
CA ALA A 243 10.15 -24.18 11.55
C ALA A 243 10.24 -25.46 12.41
N SER A 244 9.39 -25.54 13.41
CA SER A 244 9.15 -26.75 14.21
C SER A 244 7.85 -27.43 13.76
N ASN A 245 7.72 -28.70 14.11
CA ASN A 245 6.53 -29.53 13.80
C ASN A 245 6.25 -29.62 12.29
N VAL A 246 7.33 -29.86 11.54
CA VAL A 246 7.27 -30.03 10.08
C VAL A 246 6.76 -31.43 9.77
N THR A 247 5.61 -31.54 9.13
CA THR A 247 5.05 -32.81 8.66
C THR A 247 5.69 -33.16 7.31
N LEU A 248 6.73 -33.99 7.32
CA LEU A 248 7.39 -34.46 6.09
C LEU A 248 6.60 -35.57 5.39
N ASN A 249 5.72 -36.26 6.12
CA ASN A 249 4.88 -37.32 5.57
C ASN A 249 3.72 -37.63 6.56
N PRO A 250 2.46 -37.74 6.12
CA PRO A 250 1.33 -38.03 7.04
C PRO A 250 1.37 -39.38 7.72
N VAL A 251 2.38 -40.24 7.45
CA VAL A 251 2.53 -41.58 8.00
C VAL A 251 3.66 -41.69 9.04
N ALA A 252 4.43 -40.61 9.28
CA ALA A 252 5.55 -40.68 10.23
C ALA A 252 5.09 -40.49 11.68
N THR A 253 5.09 -41.58 12.46
CA THR A 253 4.84 -41.61 13.92
C THR A 253 6.11 -41.31 14.74
N GLY A 254 6.87 -40.29 14.39
CA GLY A 254 8.11 -39.89 15.09
C GLY A 254 8.07 -38.43 15.58
N PRO A 255 9.04 -38.02 16.42
CA PRO A 255 9.15 -36.61 16.80
C PRO A 255 9.26 -35.75 15.58
N THR A 256 8.45 -34.70 15.53
CA THR A 256 8.34 -33.77 14.41
C THR A 256 9.68 -33.10 14.15
N PRO A 257 10.24 -33.23 12.94
CA PRO A 257 11.55 -32.67 12.63
C PRO A 257 11.51 -31.13 12.64
N THR A 258 12.55 -30.56 13.21
CA THR A 258 12.85 -29.14 13.09
C THR A 258 13.67 -28.91 11.82
N GLN A 259 13.28 -27.92 11.01
CA GLN A 259 14.07 -27.52 9.83
C GLN A 259 14.57 -26.09 9.96
N SER A 260 15.81 -25.86 9.51
CA SER A 260 16.37 -24.53 9.39
C SER A 260 17.18 -24.41 8.10
N PHE A 261 17.11 -23.27 7.45
CA PHE A 261 17.94 -22.95 6.28
C PHE A 261 18.22 -21.46 6.20
N LYS A 262 19.25 -21.08 5.44
CA LYS A 262 19.61 -19.69 5.19
C LYS A 262 19.44 -19.38 3.71
N ARG A 263 19.05 -18.13 3.41
CA ARG A 263 18.86 -17.66 2.04
C ARG A 263 19.34 -16.22 1.90
N GLY A 264 20.08 -15.94 0.83
CA GLY A 264 20.43 -14.57 0.42
C GLY A 264 19.54 -14.11 -0.73
N ALA A 265 19.20 -12.83 -0.75
CA ALA A 265 18.39 -12.22 -1.80
C ALA A 265 18.77 -10.76 -2.03
N GLY A 266 18.48 -10.26 -3.25
CA GLY A 266 18.42 -8.83 -3.49
C GLY A 266 17.11 -8.26 -2.94
N SER A 267 17.14 -7.06 -2.36
CA SER A 267 15.97 -6.41 -1.77
C SER A 267 15.88 -4.95 -2.18
N ALA A 268 14.65 -4.46 -2.28
CA ALA A 268 14.33 -3.07 -2.48
C ALA A 268 13.14 -2.68 -1.62
N SER A 269 13.15 -1.49 -1.02
CA SER A 269 11.99 -0.98 -0.30
C SER A 269 11.74 0.49 -0.58
N PHE A 270 10.47 0.88 -0.47
CA PHE A 270 10.01 2.25 -0.61
C PHE A 270 9.11 2.60 0.58
N THR A 271 9.41 3.70 1.26
CA THR A 271 8.64 4.18 2.41
C THR A 271 8.22 5.62 2.18
N VAL A 272 6.97 5.93 2.47
CA VAL A 272 6.41 7.29 2.48
C VAL A 272 5.69 7.54 3.79
N GLY A 273 6.09 8.60 4.49
CA GLY A 273 5.27 9.25 5.52
C GLY A 273 4.72 10.56 4.97
N TYR A 274 3.41 10.69 4.94
CA TYR A 274 2.70 11.85 4.41
C TYR A 274 1.88 12.51 5.52
N GLY A 275 1.86 13.85 5.57
CA GLY A 275 1.13 14.58 6.59
C GLY A 275 1.71 14.40 7.99
N LEU A 276 3.05 14.37 8.13
CA LEU A 276 3.71 14.17 9.41
C LEU A 276 3.31 15.26 10.42
N PRO A 277 3.03 14.90 11.69
CA PRO A 277 2.54 15.84 12.70
C PRO A 277 3.47 17.01 12.96
N GLY A 278 2.87 18.18 13.16
CA GLY A 278 3.58 19.39 13.56
C GLY A 278 3.88 20.38 12.43
N LYS A 279 3.51 20.09 11.18
CA LYS A 279 3.63 21.08 10.10
C LYS A 279 2.69 22.26 10.41
N PRO A 280 3.18 23.51 10.51
CA PRO A 280 2.33 24.69 10.63
C PRO A 280 1.35 24.79 9.45
N ASP A 281 0.15 25.27 9.71
CA ASP A 281 -0.92 25.52 8.72
C ASP A 281 -1.40 24.29 7.94
N TYR A 282 -1.03 23.08 8.37
CA TYR A 282 -1.52 21.83 7.82
C TYR A 282 -2.56 21.18 8.75
N SER A 283 -3.75 20.89 8.23
CA SER A 283 -4.88 20.29 8.95
C SER A 283 -5.23 18.90 8.41
N TYR A 284 -5.88 18.07 9.26
CA TYR A 284 -6.29 16.70 8.93
C TYR A 284 -7.80 16.64 8.69
N GLU A 285 -8.26 17.26 7.60
CA GLU A 285 -9.68 17.41 7.28
C GLU A 285 -10.24 16.29 6.40
N ARG A 286 -9.36 15.66 5.62
CA ARG A 286 -9.74 14.63 4.65
C ARG A 286 -9.14 13.28 5.05
N PRO A 287 -9.84 12.17 4.78
CA PRO A 287 -9.24 10.85 4.94
C PRO A 287 -7.88 10.76 4.25
N PHE A 288 -6.90 10.16 4.92
CA PHE A 288 -5.51 10.04 4.48
C PHE A 288 -4.73 11.37 4.37
N ASP A 289 -5.16 12.45 5.00
CA ASP A 289 -4.28 13.62 5.18
C ASP A 289 -3.06 13.30 6.07
N TYR A 290 -3.11 12.21 6.86
CA TYR A 290 -1.94 11.49 7.34
C TYR A 290 -1.98 10.05 6.83
N PHE A 291 -0.87 9.57 6.30
CA PHE A 291 -0.65 8.14 6.09
C PHE A 291 0.85 7.76 6.13
N ASN A 292 1.09 6.48 6.42
CA ASN A 292 2.36 5.80 6.23
C ASN A 292 2.15 4.66 5.23
N PHE A 293 3.01 4.59 4.22
CA PHE A 293 3.02 3.54 3.22
C PHE A 293 4.42 2.95 3.11
N GLU A 294 4.52 1.61 3.11
CA GLU A 294 5.77 0.88 2.94
C GLU A 294 5.52 -0.29 1.98
N LEU A 295 6.39 -0.42 0.96
CA LEU A 295 6.46 -1.54 0.04
C LEU A 295 7.86 -2.13 0.12
N ALA A 296 7.97 -3.43 0.39
CA ALA A 296 9.23 -4.17 0.34
C ALA A 296 9.16 -5.27 -0.72
N LEU A 297 10.20 -5.35 -1.54
CA LEU A 297 10.37 -6.33 -2.60
C LEU A 297 11.61 -7.18 -2.30
N ASP A 298 11.53 -8.45 -2.67
CA ASP A 298 12.59 -9.42 -2.52
C ASP A 298 12.72 -10.24 -3.81
N SER A 299 13.96 -10.50 -4.25
CA SER A 299 14.23 -11.24 -5.50
C SER A 299 13.71 -12.68 -5.47
N THR A 300 13.33 -13.19 -4.33
CA THR A 300 12.83 -14.57 -4.15
C THR A 300 11.32 -14.70 -4.08
N ASN A 301 10.61 -13.62 -3.71
CA ASN A 301 9.16 -13.64 -3.49
C ASN A 301 8.44 -12.43 -4.13
N ALA A 302 9.13 -11.68 -5.00
CA ALA A 302 8.66 -10.45 -5.63
C ALA A 302 8.17 -9.40 -4.61
N VAL A 303 7.03 -9.61 -3.96
CA VAL A 303 6.50 -8.74 -2.89
C VAL A 303 6.68 -9.45 -1.54
N GLU A 304 7.55 -8.88 -0.68
CA GLU A 304 7.74 -9.35 0.69
C GLU A 304 6.68 -8.77 1.63
N SER A 305 6.45 -7.46 1.54
CA SER A 305 5.43 -6.82 2.37
C SER A 305 4.89 -5.53 1.75
N VAL A 306 3.62 -5.24 2.09
CA VAL A 306 2.96 -3.96 1.88
C VAL A 306 2.33 -3.55 3.20
N PHE A 307 2.59 -2.34 3.65
CA PHE A 307 1.94 -1.73 4.81
C PHE A 307 1.35 -0.38 4.41
N SER A 308 0.05 -0.24 4.59
CA SER A 308 -0.67 1.00 4.34
C SER A 308 -1.50 1.37 5.56
N ARG A 309 -1.29 2.55 6.13
CA ARG A 309 -2.01 3.06 7.30
C ARG A 309 -2.34 4.50 7.09
N GLY A 310 -3.61 4.82 7.04
CA GLY A 310 -4.09 6.17 6.82
C GLY A 310 -5.13 6.61 7.84
N LEU A 311 -5.03 7.85 8.28
CA LEU A 311 -6.02 8.49 9.14
C LEU A 311 -7.33 8.66 8.36
N LEU A 312 -8.42 8.09 8.86
CA LEU A 312 -9.77 8.26 8.29
C LEU A 312 -10.48 9.47 8.90
N TYR A 313 -10.42 9.56 10.21
CA TYR A 313 -10.95 10.67 11.01
C TYR A 313 -10.02 10.93 12.18
N GLY A 314 -9.69 12.18 12.42
CA GLY A 314 -8.83 12.53 13.55
C GLY A 314 -8.71 14.03 13.75
N THR A 315 -8.01 14.38 14.79
CA THR A 315 -7.69 15.75 15.12
C THR A 315 -6.27 15.84 15.64
N ASP A 316 -5.61 16.94 15.35
CA ASP A 316 -4.31 17.28 15.88
C ASP A 316 -4.41 17.68 17.35
N TYR A 317 -3.30 17.59 18.06
CA TYR A 317 -3.15 18.02 19.43
C TYR A 317 -1.71 18.41 19.75
N ASP A 318 -1.58 19.37 20.66
CA ASP A 318 -0.31 19.88 21.15
C ASP A 318 -0.19 19.66 22.66
N ILE A 319 0.96 19.16 23.12
CA ILE A 319 1.30 19.07 24.54
C ILE A 319 2.56 19.89 24.81
N GLY A 320 2.36 21.12 25.23
CA GLY A 320 3.45 22.09 25.39
C GLY A 320 4.16 22.42 24.07
N PRO A 321 5.33 23.09 24.10
CA PRO A 321 5.97 23.61 22.89
C PRO A 321 6.69 22.54 22.05
N ALA A 322 6.95 21.37 22.63
CA ALA A 322 7.84 20.37 22.03
C ALA A 322 7.15 19.11 21.51
N TYR A 323 5.85 18.92 21.76
CA TYR A 323 5.14 17.71 21.41
C TYR A 323 3.89 18.04 20.58
N ARG A 324 3.78 17.43 19.39
CA ARG A 324 2.64 17.56 18.49
C ARG A 324 2.24 16.21 17.95
N GLY A 325 0.94 15.97 17.85
CA GLY A 325 0.42 14.70 17.36
C GLY A 325 -0.93 14.84 16.69
N VAL A 326 -1.37 13.73 16.11
CA VAL A 326 -2.70 13.51 15.58
C VAL A 326 -3.22 12.18 16.14
N TRP A 327 -4.46 12.17 16.62
CA TRP A 327 -5.12 10.95 17.08
C TRP A 327 -6.43 10.75 16.34
N GLY A 328 -6.88 9.52 16.22
CA GLY A 328 -8.12 9.24 15.55
C GLY A 328 -8.30 7.79 15.14
N VAL A 329 -9.17 7.59 14.14
CA VAL A 329 -9.47 6.31 13.52
C VAL A 329 -8.66 6.17 12.23
N TYR A 330 -8.02 5.02 12.07
CA TYR A 330 -7.17 4.68 10.92
C TYR A 330 -7.75 3.51 10.15
N GLY A 331 -7.55 3.50 8.83
CA GLY A 331 -7.72 2.34 7.97
C GLY A 331 -6.36 1.71 7.70
N LEU A 332 -6.29 0.38 7.81
CA LEU A 332 -5.06 -0.39 7.66
C LEU A 332 -5.24 -1.49 6.61
N TYR A 333 -4.21 -1.65 5.77
CA TYR A 333 -4.03 -2.82 4.93
C TYR A 333 -2.59 -3.29 5.05
N ASP A 334 -2.41 -4.49 5.57
CA ASP A 334 -1.12 -5.13 5.76
C ASP A 334 -1.06 -6.45 4.98
N TYR A 335 0.04 -6.66 4.26
CA TYR A 335 0.40 -7.90 3.59
C TYR A 335 1.85 -8.25 3.90
N VAL A 336 2.12 -9.44 4.42
CA VAL A 336 3.45 -9.91 4.81
C VAL A 336 3.63 -11.36 4.40
N ALA A 337 4.66 -11.65 3.62
CA ALA A 337 4.95 -12.99 3.10
C ALA A 337 6.45 -13.32 3.16
N PRO A 338 7.01 -13.60 4.36
CA PRO A 338 8.45 -13.81 4.55
C PRO A 338 8.91 -15.24 4.18
N ASN A 339 8.52 -15.75 3.03
CA ASN A 339 8.96 -17.01 2.41
C ASN A 339 8.43 -18.34 3.00
N ILE A 340 8.07 -18.45 4.27
CA ILE A 340 7.60 -19.71 4.86
C ILE A 340 6.20 -19.65 5.46
N PHE A 341 5.73 -18.47 5.76
CA PHE A 341 4.33 -18.21 6.15
C PHE A 341 3.91 -16.84 5.56
N ARG A 342 2.68 -16.45 5.80
CA ARG A 342 2.10 -15.21 5.29
C ARG A 342 0.93 -14.77 6.14
N VAL A 343 0.73 -13.48 6.20
CA VAL A 343 -0.41 -12.84 6.83
C VAL A 343 -0.84 -11.63 6.00
N SER A 344 -2.13 -11.40 5.94
CA SER A 344 -2.70 -10.14 5.47
C SER A 344 -3.86 -9.75 6.36
N ASN A 345 -4.01 -8.48 6.65
CA ASN A 345 -5.09 -7.94 7.45
C ASN A 345 -5.64 -6.66 6.85
N THR A 346 -6.96 -6.57 6.78
CA THR A 346 -7.70 -5.34 6.48
C THR A 346 -8.44 -4.93 7.74
N ALA A 347 -8.07 -3.79 8.32
CA ALA A 347 -8.51 -3.41 9.66
C ALA A 347 -8.91 -1.94 9.80
N GLY A 348 -9.77 -1.66 10.78
CA GLY A 348 -9.94 -0.36 11.38
C GLY A 348 -9.19 -0.31 12.71
N ALA A 349 -8.46 0.77 12.98
CA ALA A 349 -7.71 0.95 14.22
C ALA A 349 -7.94 2.33 14.82
N PHE A 350 -7.71 2.44 16.12
CA PHE A 350 -7.70 3.70 16.84
C PHE A 350 -6.32 3.92 17.45
N GLY A 351 -5.85 5.16 17.45
CA GLY A 351 -4.58 5.49 18.06
C GLY A 351 -4.05 6.85 17.68
N THR A 352 -2.73 6.99 17.76
CA THR A 352 -2.06 8.28 17.59
C THR A 352 -0.74 8.15 16.86
N THR A 353 -0.38 9.21 16.14
CA THR A 353 0.96 9.46 15.62
C THR A 353 1.42 10.83 16.09
N ALA A 354 2.64 10.92 16.60
CA ALA A 354 3.15 12.16 17.17
C ALA A 354 4.65 12.34 16.94
N GLN A 355 5.09 13.57 17.09
CA GLN A 355 6.51 13.92 17.17
C GLN A 355 6.80 14.70 18.45
N TRP A 356 7.87 14.32 19.11
CA TRP A 356 8.41 14.99 20.30
C TRP A 356 9.84 15.45 20.06
N TRP A 357 10.10 16.73 20.26
CA TRP A 357 11.44 17.28 20.30
C TRP A 357 12.05 17.11 21.69
N LEU A 358 12.96 16.13 21.83
CA LEU A 358 13.69 15.86 23.08
C LEU A 358 14.77 16.92 23.34
N SER A 359 15.33 17.50 22.28
CA SER A 359 16.28 18.61 22.31
C SER A 359 16.22 19.40 21.00
N ASN A 360 17.10 20.39 20.82
CA ASN A 360 17.19 21.14 19.56
C ASN A 360 17.61 20.31 18.35
N SER A 361 18.24 19.17 18.57
CA SER A 361 18.76 18.29 17.51
C SER A 361 18.23 16.87 17.58
N VAL A 362 17.42 16.51 18.58
CA VAL A 362 16.90 15.15 18.73
C VAL A 362 15.39 15.16 18.74
N ALA A 363 14.79 14.46 17.78
CA ALA A 363 13.35 14.26 17.69
C ALA A 363 13.00 12.77 17.81
N LEU A 364 11.89 12.48 18.46
CA LEU A 364 11.26 11.17 18.51
C LEU A 364 9.90 11.25 17.81
N GLN A 365 9.74 10.51 16.73
CA GLN A 365 8.43 10.26 16.11
C GLN A 365 7.90 8.93 16.58
N GLY A 366 6.60 8.82 16.83
CA GLY A 366 5.98 7.59 17.29
C GLY A 366 4.57 7.40 16.76
N THR A 367 4.19 6.14 16.55
CA THR A 367 2.83 5.71 16.20
C THR A 367 2.44 4.57 17.11
N ALA A 368 1.23 4.65 17.70
CA ALA A 368 0.64 3.58 18.50
C ALA A 368 -0.81 3.38 18.04
N LEU A 369 -1.12 2.20 17.49
CA LEU A 369 -2.45 1.84 16.98
C LEU A 369 -2.87 0.51 17.59
N ALA A 370 -4.16 0.40 17.91
CA ALA A 370 -4.83 -0.86 18.24
C ALA A 370 -6.07 -1.00 17.36
N GLY A 371 -6.22 -2.14 16.71
CA GLY A 371 -7.22 -2.35 15.68
C GLY A 371 -7.93 -3.68 15.77
N LEU A 372 -8.98 -3.78 14.96
CA LEU A 372 -9.72 -4.99 14.70
C LEU A 372 -9.95 -5.11 13.20
N GLY A 373 -9.57 -6.25 12.63
CA GLY A 373 -9.68 -6.52 11.21
C GLY A 373 -10.22 -7.91 10.91
N TYR A 374 -10.18 -8.23 9.62
CA TYR A 374 -10.41 -9.56 9.09
C TYR A 374 -9.15 -9.97 8.36
N ALA A 375 -8.47 -10.95 8.93
CA ALA A 375 -7.15 -11.36 8.47
C ALA A 375 -7.14 -12.77 7.89
N ALA A 376 -6.19 -13.00 7.01
CA ALA A 376 -5.81 -14.31 6.50
C ALA A 376 -4.41 -14.67 6.98
N GLY A 377 -4.22 -15.87 7.53
CA GLY A 377 -2.92 -16.39 7.96
C GLY A 377 -2.67 -17.79 7.49
N GLY A 378 -1.42 -18.15 7.20
CA GLY A 378 -1.12 -19.49 6.76
C GLY A 378 0.33 -19.76 6.36
N VAL A 379 0.56 -20.97 5.86
CA VAL A 379 1.89 -21.47 5.47
C VAL A 379 2.13 -21.38 3.96
N ILE A 380 3.39 -21.29 3.56
CA ILE A 380 3.80 -21.37 2.16
C ILE A 380 4.34 -22.79 1.90
N HIS A 381 3.62 -23.56 1.11
CA HIS A 381 4.05 -24.88 0.69
C HIS A 381 5.15 -24.78 -0.41
N GLY A 382 6.09 -25.72 -0.39
CA GLY A 382 7.15 -25.76 -1.40
C GLY A 382 8.35 -24.88 -1.12
N SER A 383 8.41 -24.18 0.00
CA SER A 383 9.58 -23.42 0.46
C SER A 383 10.71 -24.31 1.01
N GLY A 384 10.59 -25.63 0.92
CA GLY A 384 11.49 -26.60 1.54
C GLY A 384 11.21 -26.83 3.04
N VAL A 385 10.32 -26.07 3.62
CA VAL A 385 9.86 -26.18 5.01
C VAL A 385 8.34 -26.22 5.00
N THR A 386 7.78 -27.39 5.31
CA THR A 386 6.33 -27.53 5.52
C THR A 386 6.06 -27.63 7.01
N SER A 387 5.25 -26.75 7.56
CA SER A 387 4.71 -26.88 8.91
C SER A 387 3.23 -27.20 8.88
N ALA A 388 2.70 -27.68 10.01
CA ALA A 388 1.27 -27.82 10.18
C ALA A 388 0.57 -26.48 9.93
N GLY A 389 -0.48 -26.53 9.15
CA GLY A 389 -1.29 -25.39 8.78
C GLY A 389 -2.72 -25.83 8.51
N PRO A 390 -3.59 -24.92 8.10
CA PRO A 390 -4.96 -25.29 7.76
C PRO A 390 -4.96 -26.42 6.74
N THR A 391 -5.60 -27.52 7.08
CA THR A 391 -5.86 -28.62 6.15
C THR A 391 -7.25 -28.39 5.60
N GLY A 392 -7.35 -27.78 4.41
CA GLY A 392 -8.57 -27.73 3.63
C GLY A 392 -8.44 -28.64 2.42
N GLU A 393 -9.51 -29.26 1.98
CA GLU A 393 -9.58 -29.85 0.65
C GLU A 393 -9.49 -28.72 -0.37
N GLY A 394 -8.50 -28.71 -1.25
CA GLY A 394 -8.34 -27.72 -2.28
C GLY A 394 -7.02 -26.92 -2.23
N LYS A 395 -7.03 -25.72 -2.81
CA LYS A 395 -5.84 -24.88 -3.00
C LYS A 395 -5.45 -24.05 -1.75
N ARG A 396 -6.35 -23.94 -0.77
CA ARG A 396 -6.18 -23.06 0.39
C ARG A 396 -5.28 -23.70 1.45
N ASN A 397 -4.20 -23.02 1.77
CA ASN A 397 -3.26 -23.38 2.84
C ASN A 397 -3.18 -22.27 3.91
N TYR A 398 -4.28 -21.55 4.11
CA TYR A 398 -4.45 -20.45 5.04
C TYR A 398 -5.90 -20.41 5.52
N HIS A 399 -6.13 -19.72 6.64
CA HIS A 399 -7.47 -19.52 7.16
C HIS A 399 -7.75 -18.03 7.37
N TYR A 400 -9.03 -17.70 7.41
CA TYR A 400 -9.52 -16.38 7.77
C TYR A 400 -10.00 -16.35 9.20
N GLY A 401 -9.92 -15.18 9.83
CA GLY A 401 -10.51 -14.93 11.13
C GLY A 401 -10.58 -13.45 11.48
N VAL A 402 -11.45 -13.13 12.44
CA VAL A 402 -11.43 -11.81 13.06
C VAL A 402 -10.11 -11.65 13.79
N ALA A 403 -9.41 -10.56 13.53
CA ALA A 403 -8.04 -10.36 13.96
C ALA A 403 -7.86 -9.03 14.70
N PRO A 404 -7.78 -9.04 16.04
CA PRO A 404 -7.15 -7.95 16.77
C PRO A 404 -5.70 -7.75 16.30
N GLU A 405 -5.29 -6.48 16.19
CA GLU A 405 -3.92 -6.13 15.86
C GLU A 405 -3.40 -4.96 16.70
N ALA A 406 -2.10 -4.90 16.87
CA ALA A 406 -1.41 -3.78 17.48
C ALA A 406 -0.19 -3.37 16.65
N VAL A 407 0.03 -2.06 16.54
CA VAL A 407 1.20 -1.49 15.86
C VAL A 407 1.83 -0.45 16.76
N LEU A 408 3.12 -0.64 17.07
CA LEU A 408 3.96 0.34 17.73
C LEU A 408 5.15 0.64 16.83
N ALA A 409 5.33 1.92 16.47
CA ALA A 409 6.47 2.36 15.68
C ALA A 409 7.12 3.58 16.34
N ALA A 410 8.44 3.63 16.29
CA ALA A 410 9.22 4.76 16.78
C ALA A 410 10.38 5.05 15.83
N ARG A 411 10.66 6.33 15.60
CA ARG A 411 11.84 6.83 14.89
C ARG A 411 12.56 7.85 15.76
N LEU A 412 13.73 7.50 16.24
CA LEU A 412 14.63 8.43 16.91
C LEU A 412 15.55 9.10 15.88
N ILE A 413 15.48 10.42 15.77
CA ILE A 413 16.23 11.21 14.80
C ILE A 413 17.27 12.03 15.54
N CYS A 414 18.56 11.84 15.22
CA CYS A 414 19.68 12.56 15.81
C CYS A 414 20.28 13.52 14.77
N GLY A 415 19.87 14.77 14.84
CA GLY A 415 20.26 15.82 13.90
C GLY A 415 19.84 15.51 12.47
N ASP A 416 20.81 15.62 11.57
CA ASP A 416 20.67 15.32 10.14
C ASP A 416 21.53 14.12 9.72
N ARG A 417 22.06 13.34 10.68
CA ARG A 417 23.05 12.29 10.41
C ARG A 417 22.52 10.89 10.63
N VAL A 418 21.69 10.66 11.64
CA VAL A 418 21.33 9.33 12.08
C VAL A 418 19.83 9.26 12.39
N ALA A 419 19.19 8.20 11.93
CA ALA A 419 17.86 7.80 12.37
C ALA A 419 17.85 6.33 12.77
N LEU A 420 17.18 6.01 13.87
CA LEU A 420 16.89 4.67 14.33
C LEU A 420 15.37 4.45 14.28
N ASP A 421 14.94 3.58 13.39
CA ASP A 421 13.56 3.14 13.27
C ASP A 421 13.36 1.84 14.03
N THR A 422 12.26 1.71 14.75
CA THR A 422 11.83 0.46 15.39
C THR A 422 10.33 0.29 15.19
N THR A 423 9.88 -0.90 14.79
CA THR A 423 8.45 -1.20 14.63
C THR A 423 8.15 -2.58 15.18
N VAL A 424 7.06 -2.68 15.93
CA VAL A 424 6.45 -3.94 16.39
C VAL A 424 5.04 -4.03 15.83
N ARG A 425 4.68 -5.19 15.29
CA ARG A 425 3.34 -5.52 14.82
C ARG A 425 2.95 -6.87 15.39
N ASP A 426 1.73 -6.96 15.88
CA ASP A 426 1.15 -8.15 16.45
C ASP A 426 -0.22 -8.40 15.80
N TYR A 427 -0.46 -9.64 15.34
CA TYR A 427 -1.71 -10.07 14.74
C TYR A 427 -2.16 -11.35 15.42
N TYR A 428 -3.36 -11.35 15.99
CA TYR A 428 -4.00 -12.56 16.47
C TYR A 428 -5.17 -12.92 15.56
N ILE A 429 -5.03 -13.99 14.77
CA ILE A 429 -6.09 -14.46 13.88
C ILE A 429 -6.90 -15.53 14.61
N SER A 430 -8.13 -15.19 14.96
CA SER A 430 -9.02 -16.05 15.73
C SER A 430 -9.71 -17.09 14.84
N HIS A 431 -10.41 -18.04 15.47
CA HIS A 431 -11.32 -18.96 14.78
C HIS A 431 -12.70 -18.34 14.47
N LEU A 432 -12.97 -17.11 14.93
CA LEU A 432 -14.22 -16.43 14.66
C LEU A 432 -14.28 -15.97 13.20
N GLY A 433 -15.34 -16.34 12.49
CA GLY A 433 -15.46 -16.08 11.05
C GLY A 433 -14.72 -17.08 10.17
N ALA A 434 -14.06 -18.08 10.77
CA ALA A 434 -13.44 -19.19 10.03
C ALA A 434 -14.50 -20.23 9.65
N THR A 435 -14.46 -20.69 8.41
CA THR A 435 -15.46 -21.63 7.89
C THR A 435 -15.08 -23.10 8.07
N GLU A 436 -13.78 -23.43 8.18
CA GLU A 436 -13.34 -24.83 8.08
C GLU A 436 -12.23 -25.24 9.07
N SER A 437 -11.53 -24.30 9.69
CA SER A 437 -10.46 -24.64 10.64
C SER A 437 -10.79 -24.16 12.04
N THR A 438 -10.78 -25.09 13.00
CA THR A 438 -10.84 -24.77 14.44
C THR A 438 -9.43 -24.43 14.94
N GLY A 439 -8.89 -23.32 14.50
CA GLY A 439 -7.54 -22.91 14.85
C GLY A 439 -7.39 -21.41 15.06
N SER A 440 -6.26 -21.02 15.61
CA SER A 440 -5.85 -19.62 15.73
C SER A 440 -4.36 -19.48 15.41
N GLU A 441 -3.98 -18.30 14.99
CA GLU A 441 -2.57 -17.96 14.75
C GLU A 441 -2.21 -16.66 15.47
N THR A 442 -1.02 -16.62 16.04
CA THR A 442 -0.37 -15.39 16.49
C THR A 442 0.81 -15.13 15.58
N ILE A 443 0.89 -13.93 15.03
CA ILE A 443 1.98 -13.53 14.14
C ILE A 443 2.53 -12.21 14.64
N ASP A 444 3.82 -12.24 15.04
CA ASP A 444 4.54 -11.07 15.49
C ASP A 444 5.58 -10.67 14.46
N ARG A 445 5.78 -9.36 14.29
CA ARG A 445 6.87 -8.83 13.49
C ARG A 445 7.57 -7.69 14.22
N PHE A 446 8.88 -7.82 14.35
CA PHE A 446 9.79 -6.82 14.87
C PHE A 446 10.73 -6.36 13.77
N ASP A 447 10.84 -5.04 13.57
CA ASP A 447 11.77 -4.42 12.65
C ASP A 447 12.61 -3.38 13.39
N VAL A 448 13.92 -3.36 13.16
CA VAL A 448 14.81 -2.27 13.58
C VAL A 448 15.74 -1.90 12.43
N ALA A 449 15.88 -0.59 12.16
CA ALA A 449 16.74 -0.10 11.09
C ALA A 449 17.53 1.12 11.56
N LEU A 450 18.85 1.05 11.43
CA LEU A 450 19.76 2.17 11.63
C LEU A 450 20.14 2.76 10.28
N THR A 451 19.77 4.02 10.03
CA THR A 451 20.10 4.76 8.82
C THR A 451 21.12 5.85 9.13
N ILE A 452 22.25 5.84 8.45
CA ILE A 452 23.34 6.80 8.61
C ILE A 452 23.49 7.57 7.30
N ARG A 453 23.20 8.88 7.31
CA ARG A 453 23.39 9.75 6.16
C ARG A 453 24.87 10.03 5.95
N VAL A 454 25.38 9.70 4.77
CA VAL A 454 26.81 9.82 4.42
C VAL A 454 27.07 11.11 3.66
N PHE A 455 26.29 11.37 2.61
CA PHE A 455 26.49 12.54 1.74
C PHE A 455 25.16 13.00 1.15
N ASN A 456 24.87 14.30 1.18
CA ASN A 456 23.60 14.88 0.70
C ASN A 456 22.38 14.08 1.23
N LEU A 457 21.58 13.50 0.33
CA LEU A 457 20.44 12.63 0.65
C LEU A 457 20.77 11.14 0.56
N GLN A 458 22.03 10.79 0.46
CA GLN A 458 22.51 9.41 0.37
C GLN A 458 22.88 8.90 1.75
N ALA A 459 22.44 7.69 2.06
CA ALA A 459 22.64 7.05 3.35
C ALA A 459 22.97 5.55 3.17
N ILE A 460 23.39 4.93 4.25
CA ILE A 460 23.50 3.48 4.41
C ILE A 460 22.52 3.06 5.49
N THR A 461 21.73 2.03 5.22
CA THR A 461 20.81 1.43 6.17
C THR A 461 21.21 0.02 6.51
N ILE A 462 21.27 -0.28 7.80
CA ILE A 462 21.37 -1.63 8.35
C ILE A 462 20.02 -1.93 9.00
N ARG A 463 19.35 -3.01 8.54
CA ARG A 463 18.03 -3.42 9.06
C ARG A 463 18.08 -4.87 9.55
N TYR A 464 17.44 -5.12 10.67
CA TYR A 464 17.10 -6.45 11.14
C TYR A 464 15.58 -6.53 11.26
N ALA A 465 15.01 -7.58 10.69
CA ALA A 465 13.58 -7.88 10.79
C ALA A 465 13.42 -9.33 11.27
N GLU A 466 12.52 -9.54 12.20
CA GLU A 466 12.12 -10.87 12.66
C GLU A 466 10.61 -10.99 12.57
N SER A 467 10.14 -12.08 11.99
CA SER A 467 8.73 -12.44 11.96
C SER A 467 8.55 -13.83 12.53
N THR A 468 7.61 -13.99 13.44
CA THR A 468 7.25 -15.27 14.03
C THR A 468 5.80 -15.60 13.74
N ARG A 469 5.47 -16.88 13.67
CA ARG A 469 4.13 -17.41 13.55
C ARG A 469 3.96 -18.61 14.46
N ASP A 470 2.98 -18.54 15.34
CA ASP A 470 2.52 -19.63 16.19
C ASP A 470 1.11 -20.06 15.76
N GLY A 471 1.00 -21.27 15.21
CA GLY A 471 -0.27 -21.83 14.75
C GLY A 471 -0.75 -22.94 15.70
N ARG A 472 -2.02 -22.85 16.12
CA ARG A 472 -2.69 -23.83 16.98
C ARG A 472 -3.97 -24.28 16.31
N TYR A 473 -4.00 -25.55 15.87
CA TYR A 473 -5.14 -26.13 15.18
C TYR A 473 -5.62 -27.40 15.91
N SER A 474 -6.94 -27.60 15.97
CA SER A 474 -7.48 -28.85 16.50
C SER A 474 -6.98 -30.02 15.67
N GLN A 475 -6.57 -31.12 16.37
CA GLN A 475 -6.06 -32.34 15.75
C GLN A 475 -4.68 -32.25 15.07
N GLN A 476 -3.94 -31.17 15.25
CA GLN A 476 -2.57 -31.01 14.77
C GLN A 476 -1.65 -30.56 15.91
N PRO A 477 -0.36 -30.92 15.88
CA PRO A 477 0.62 -30.36 16.82
C PRO A 477 0.75 -28.85 16.63
N ASP A 478 0.96 -28.12 17.72
CA ASP A 478 1.29 -26.68 17.64
C ASP A 478 2.52 -26.46 16.76
N SER A 479 2.47 -25.46 15.89
CA SER A 479 3.55 -25.13 14.96
C SER A 479 4.16 -23.78 15.29
N HIS A 480 5.49 -23.70 15.23
CA HIS A 480 6.23 -22.46 15.39
C HIS A 480 7.13 -22.23 14.17
N GLN A 481 7.03 -21.05 13.56
CA GLN A 481 7.86 -20.63 12.44
C GLN A 481 8.49 -19.28 12.75
N ARG A 482 9.74 -19.09 12.34
CA ARG A 482 10.48 -17.84 12.50
C ARG A 482 11.32 -17.55 11.27
N VAL A 483 11.28 -16.29 10.84
CA VAL A 483 12.16 -15.73 9.80
C VAL A 483 12.86 -14.54 10.39
N SER A 484 14.20 -14.59 10.42
CA SER A 484 15.04 -13.46 10.83
C SER A 484 15.84 -13.00 9.61
N THR A 485 15.75 -11.73 9.26
CA THR A 485 16.37 -11.16 8.06
C THR A 485 17.30 -10.01 8.47
N PHE A 486 18.53 -10.06 8.03
CA PHE A 486 19.49 -8.96 8.10
C PHE A 486 19.67 -8.36 6.70
N MET A 487 19.57 -7.04 6.59
CA MET A 487 19.71 -6.30 5.32
C MET A 487 20.77 -5.20 5.45
N LEU A 488 21.58 -5.07 4.41
CA LEU A 488 22.44 -3.91 4.18
C LEU A 488 21.99 -3.22 2.89
N ALA A 489 21.70 -1.93 2.96
CA ALA A 489 21.19 -1.18 1.82
C ALA A 489 21.87 0.16 1.62
N TYR A 490 22.01 0.54 0.35
CA TYR A 490 22.17 1.92 -0.08
C TYR A 490 20.80 2.59 -0.02
N THR A 491 20.74 3.79 0.58
CA THR A 491 19.49 4.48 0.89
C THR A 491 19.49 5.87 0.25
N LEU A 492 18.38 6.19 -0.42
CA LEU A 492 18.06 7.53 -0.90
C LEU A 492 16.96 8.13 -0.01
N LEU A 493 17.23 9.29 0.58
CA LEU A 493 16.33 10.03 1.46
C LEU A 493 15.63 11.15 0.69
N GLY A 494 14.36 11.41 0.95
CA GLY A 494 13.64 12.55 0.40
C GLY A 494 13.95 13.88 1.09
N ASN A 495 14.44 13.83 2.34
CA ASN A 495 14.91 15.00 3.06
C ASN A 495 16.05 14.69 4.03
N ALA A 496 16.85 15.70 4.35
CA ALA A 496 18.05 15.54 5.18
C ALA A 496 17.77 15.30 6.67
N ARG A 497 16.55 15.56 7.16
CA ARG A 497 16.17 15.42 8.57
C ARG A 497 15.31 14.19 8.85
N PHE A 498 15.31 13.20 7.98
CA PHE A 498 14.57 11.94 8.15
C PHE A 498 13.07 12.11 8.44
N GLY A 499 12.47 13.22 7.95
CA GLY A 499 11.06 13.53 8.17
C GLY A 499 10.76 14.29 9.45
N ALA A 500 11.76 14.73 10.23
CA ALA A 500 11.51 15.58 11.39
C ALA A 500 10.93 16.94 10.96
N VAL A 501 9.78 17.29 11.53
CA VAL A 501 9.08 18.57 11.32
C VAL A 501 9.53 19.56 12.39
N ASP A 502 10.01 20.73 11.97
CA ASP A 502 10.49 21.75 12.91
C ASP A 502 9.56 22.97 12.94
N TRP A 503 8.56 22.93 13.81
CA TRP A 503 7.62 24.04 14.05
C TRP A 503 8.15 25.11 15.01
N ARG A 504 9.29 24.88 15.68
CA ARG A 504 9.87 25.81 16.67
C ARG A 504 10.56 26.97 15.98
N ALA A 505 11.10 26.76 14.79
CA ALA A 505 11.76 27.81 14.00
C ALA A 505 10.76 28.91 13.58
N SER A 506 9.50 28.56 13.30
CA SER A 506 8.45 29.52 12.95
C SER A 506 8.00 30.37 14.14
N ALA A 507 8.07 29.84 15.36
CA ALA A 507 7.69 30.56 16.58
C ALA A 507 8.69 31.65 17.00
N VAL A 508 9.93 31.61 16.49
CA VAL A 508 11.00 32.56 16.85
C VAL A 508 11.01 33.80 15.93
N ASN A 509 10.37 33.76 14.77
CA ASN A 509 10.31 34.88 13.82
C ASN A 509 8.88 35.14 13.27
N PRO A 510 7.96 35.70 14.07
CA PRO A 510 6.60 36.02 13.60
C PRO A 510 6.52 37.24 12.69
N SER A 511 7.63 37.84 12.23
CA SER A 511 7.66 39.13 11.50
C SER A 511 8.44 39.07 10.18
N ARG A 512 8.42 37.95 9.47
CA ARG A 512 9.00 37.85 8.12
C ARG A 512 8.07 37.05 7.16
N ASP A 513 6.86 37.49 7.04
CA ASP A 513 5.98 37.21 5.91
C ASP A 513 5.31 38.51 5.45
#